data_210cf0de27fe4d107e3050812e325d21
#
_entry.id   210cf0de27fe4d107e3050812e325d21
#
_cell.length_a   1.000
_cell.length_b   1.000
_cell.length_c   1.000
_cell.angle_alpha   90.00
_cell.angle_beta   90.00
_cell.angle_gamma   90.00
#
_symmetry.space_group_name_H-M   'P 1'
#
loop_
_entity.id
_entity.type
_entity.pdbx_description
1 polymer ?
#
loop_
_entity_poly.entity_id
_entity_poly.type
_entity_poly.pdbx_seq_one_letter_code
_entity_poly.pdbx_strand_id
1 'polypeptide(L)'
;MLIHPGIIFILLGIIGLITRRPIHKYISVPVAGIVFFISCFVDYQTAFSFNFLGYKLALINIDSLSKVFLIIFSLMTFVGLIFAINQKNKKETSWALIYAGAGIGAVLAYDLLTFFVFCELMAIGSTFLLLTSKTESSKKAGMRYAIVHFLAGTLILFGIA
;
A
#
# COMPACT_ATOMS: atom_id res chain seq x y z
N MET A 1 -8.81 15.97 4.45
CA MET A 1 -7.45 15.41 4.44
C MET A 1 -6.92 15.54 3.02
N LEU A 2 -5.93 16.40 2.81
CA LEU A 2 -5.43 16.76 1.45
C LEU A 2 -4.50 15.71 0.83
N ILE A 3 -3.97 14.78 1.62
CA ILE A 3 -2.98 13.79 1.17
C ILE A 3 -3.53 12.40 1.40
N HIS A 4 -3.49 11.57 0.36
CA HIS A 4 -3.93 10.18 0.40
C HIS A 4 -3.03 9.35 1.34
N PRO A 5 -3.56 8.73 2.41
CA PRO A 5 -2.75 8.03 3.42
C PRO A 5 -1.95 6.86 2.83
N GLY A 6 -2.52 6.14 1.87
CA GLY A 6 -1.80 5.07 1.16
C GLY A 6 -0.61 5.58 0.36
N ILE A 7 -0.74 6.74 -0.31
CA ILE A 7 0.36 7.34 -1.08
C ILE A 7 1.52 7.75 -0.16
N ILE A 8 1.24 8.22 1.06
CA ILE A 8 2.28 8.53 2.05
C ILE A 8 3.17 7.31 2.30
N PHE A 9 2.58 6.15 2.56
CA PHE A 9 3.34 4.91 2.81
C PHE A 9 4.08 4.41 1.58
N ILE A 10 3.48 4.52 0.39
CA ILE A 10 4.12 4.16 -0.87
C ILE A 10 5.36 5.03 -1.09
N LEU A 11 5.24 6.34 -0.93
CA LEU A 11 6.36 7.28 -1.09
C LEU A 11 7.47 7.01 -0.06
N LEU A 12 7.12 6.77 1.20
CA LEU A 12 8.11 6.38 2.23
C LEU A 12 8.82 5.07 1.85
N GLY A 13 8.09 4.09 1.33
CA GLY A 13 8.67 2.84 0.85
C GLY A 13 9.65 3.06 -0.31
N ILE A 14 9.27 3.86 -1.31
CA ILE A 14 10.12 4.21 -2.47
C ILE A 14 11.38 4.96 -2.00
N ILE A 15 11.22 5.96 -1.13
CA ILE A 15 12.35 6.69 -0.54
C ILE A 15 13.28 5.73 0.20
N GLY A 16 12.72 4.77 0.94
CA GLY A 16 13.49 3.75 1.65
C GLY A 16 14.26 2.80 0.72
N LEU A 17 13.74 2.50 -0.47
CA LEU A 17 14.45 1.71 -1.50
C LEU A 17 15.63 2.48 -2.10
N ILE A 18 15.47 3.78 -2.32
CA ILE A 18 16.49 4.66 -2.92
C ILE A 18 17.57 5.01 -1.88
N THR A 19 17.14 5.29 -0.65
CA THR A 19 18.02 5.75 0.41
C THR A 19 18.75 4.59 1.07
N ARG A 20 20.08 4.53 0.95
CA ARG A 20 20.88 3.47 1.57
C ARG A 20 21.02 3.61 3.10
N ARG A 21 20.54 4.71 3.68
CA ARG A 21 20.68 5.02 5.13
C ARG A 21 19.56 4.37 5.94
N PRO A 22 19.81 3.89 7.17
CA PRO A 22 18.79 3.27 8.02
C PRO A 22 17.74 4.25 8.56
N ILE A 23 17.95 5.54 8.38
CA ILE A 23 17.15 6.62 8.97
C ILE A 23 15.68 6.60 8.55
N HIS A 24 15.37 6.07 7.34
CA HIS A 24 13.99 5.97 6.86
C HIS A 24 13.10 5.13 7.79
N LYS A 25 13.63 4.09 8.45
CA LYS A 25 12.87 3.25 9.39
C LYS A 25 12.39 4.06 10.60
N TYR A 26 13.28 4.88 11.14
CA TYR A 26 12.98 5.71 12.31
C TYR A 26 11.98 6.84 11.97
N ILE A 27 11.98 7.33 10.73
CA ILE A 27 11.02 8.32 10.26
C ILE A 27 9.67 7.68 9.95
N SER A 28 9.66 6.45 9.41
CA SER A 28 8.42 5.76 9.01
C SER A 28 7.53 5.42 10.20
N VAL A 29 8.09 5.10 11.37
CA VAL A 29 7.31 4.77 12.56
C VAL A 29 6.46 5.95 13.05
N PRO A 30 7.03 7.15 13.33
CA PRO A 30 6.20 8.30 13.76
C PRO A 30 5.22 8.74 12.67
N VAL A 31 5.58 8.67 11.39
CA VAL A 31 4.65 9.00 10.30
C VAL A 31 3.47 8.03 10.28
N ALA A 32 3.71 6.72 10.46
CA ALA A 32 2.63 5.73 10.54
C ALA A 32 1.73 5.97 11.76
N GLY A 33 2.31 6.35 12.91
CA GLY A 33 1.55 6.73 14.10
C GLY A 33 0.67 7.96 13.87
N ILE A 34 1.18 8.98 13.19
CA ILE A 34 0.43 10.18 12.81
C ILE A 34 -0.71 9.82 11.85
N VAL A 35 -0.45 9.01 10.82
CA VAL A 35 -1.47 8.55 9.86
C VAL A 35 -2.55 7.76 10.58
N PHE A 36 -2.20 6.85 11.48
CA PHE A 36 -3.16 6.10 12.28
C PHE A 36 -4.02 7.04 13.14
N PHE A 37 -3.40 7.98 13.86
CA PHE A 37 -4.12 8.93 14.69
C PHE A 37 -5.10 9.79 13.86
N ILE A 38 -4.66 10.33 12.73
CA ILE A 38 -5.53 11.10 11.83
C ILE A 38 -6.67 10.23 11.30
N SER A 39 -6.42 8.95 10.98
CA SER A 39 -7.44 8.02 10.48
C SER A 39 -8.58 7.80 11.47
N CYS A 40 -8.31 7.88 12.77
CA CYS A 40 -9.36 7.77 13.80
C CYS A 40 -10.34 8.96 13.80
N PHE A 41 -9.87 10.15 13.44
CA PHE A 41 -10.63 11.41 13.49
C PHE A 41 -11.08 11.92 12.12
N VAL A 42 -10.75 11.23 11.04
CA VAL A 42 -11.15 11.65 9.69
C VAL A 42 -12.67 11.53 9.53
N ASP A 43 -13.27 12.59 8.99
CA ASP A 43 -14.69 12.58 8.65
C ASP A 43 -14.93 11.93 7.27
N TYR A 44 -16.19 11.48 7.05
CA TYR A 44 -16.63 10.93 5.78
C TYR A 44 -16.52 11.99 4.67
N GLN A 45 -15.68 11.75 3.69
CA GLN A 45 -15.48 12.68 2.58
C GLN A 45 -15.19 11.93 1.29
N THR A 46 -15.92 12.27 0.25
CA THR A 46 -15.49 12.06 -1.13
C THR A 46 -14.46 13.12 -1.48
N ALA A 47 -13.20 12.76 -1.50
CA ALA A 47 -12.14 13.69 -1.84
C ALA A 47 -11.37 13.22 -3.07
N PHE A 48 -11.18 14.13 -4.00
CA PHE A 48 -10.28 14.06 -5.12
C PHE A 48 -10.73 13.11 -6.26
N SER A 49 -11.50 13.66 -7.18
CA SER A 49 -11.72 13.06 -8.50
C SER A 49 -10.98 13.86 -9.57
N PHE A 50 -10.37 13.18 -10.53
CA PHE A 50 -9.81 13.78 -11.73
C PHE A 50 -10.25 13.01 -12.98
N ASN A 51 -10.31 13.69 -14.13
CA ASN A 51 -10.64 13.05 -15.38
C ASN A 51 -9.37 12.53 -16.05
N PHE A 52 -9.32 11.22 -16.30
CA PHE A 52 -8.26 10.59 -17.05
C PHE A 52 -8.85 9.80 -18.22
N LEU A 53 -8.46 10.12 -19.46
CA LEU A 53 -8.95 9.46 -20.69
C LEU A 53 -10.49 9.36 -20.79
N GLY A 54 -11.21 10.37 -20.26
CA GLY A 54 -12.68 10.38 -20.28
C GLY A 54 -13.34 9.67 -19.09
N TYR A 55 -12.59 9.01 -18.22
CA TYR A 55 -13.07 8.39 -16.99
C TYR A 55 -12.88 9.33 -15.79
N LYS A 56 -13.89 9.42 -14.94
CA LYS A 56 -13.77 10.10 -13.64
C LYS A 56 -13.16 9.13 -12.65
N LEU A 57 -11.89 9.32 -12.31
CA LEU A 57 -11.20 8.56 -11.28
C LEU A 57 -11.34 9.27 -9.94
N ALA A 58 -11.78 8.56 -8.91
CA ALA A 58 -11.86 9.09 -7.56
C ALA A 58 -10.94 8.27 -6.64
N LEU A 59 -9.82 8.89 -6.28
CA LEU A 59 -8.76 8.24 -5.50
C LEU A 59 -9.14 7.98 -4.04
N ILE A 60 -10.07 8.74 -3.50
CA ILE A 60 -10.46 8.65 -2.09
C ILE A 60 -11.97 8.72 -1.98
N ASN A 61 -12.56 7.71 -1.38
CA ASN A 61 -13.90 7.75 -0.83
C ASN A 61 -13.88 7.13 0.57
N ILE A 62 -14.28 7.90 1.57
CA ILE A 62 -14.31 7.43 2.95
C ILE A 62 -15.77 7.26 3.35
N ASP A 63 -16.24 6.03 3.33
CA ASP A 63 -17.52 5.60 3.89
C ASP A 63 -17.33 4.89 5.25
N SER A 64 -18.42 4.42 5.86
CA SER A 64 -18.36 3.73 7.16
C SER A 64 -17.48 2.49 7.13
N LEU A 65 -17.50 1.74 6.03
CA LEU A 65 -16.76 0.50 5.89
C LEU A 65 -15.27 0.79 5.63
N SER A 66 -14.98 1.64 4.66
CA SER A 66 -13.59 1.99 4.31
C SER A 66 -12.88 2.70 5.47
N LYS A 67 -13.59 3.48 6.30
CA LYS A 67 -13.03 4.08 7.51
C LYS A 67 -12.55 3.02 8.51
N VAL A 68 -13.33 1.98 8.75
CA VAL A 68 -12.94 0.89 9.65
C VAL A 68 -11.68 0.19 9.13
N PHE A 69 -11.64 -0.14 7.85
CA PHE A 69 -10.46 -0.76 7.25
C PHE A 69 -9.24 0.18 7.23
N LEU A 70 -9.45 1.47 6.99
CA LEU A 70 -8.37 2.47 7.05
C LEU A 70 -7.73 2.50 8.44
N ILE A 71 -8.54 2.50 9.51
CA ILE A 71 -8.05 2.48 10.89
C ILE A 71 -7.28 1.19 11.17
N ILE A 72 -7.84 0.03 10.78
CA ILE A 72 -7.19 -1.27 10.99
C ILE A 72 -5.86 -1.34 10.24
N PHE A 73 -5.83 -0.99 8.96
CA PHE A 73 -4.61 -1.09 8.14
C PHE A 73 -3.53 -0.09 8.56
N SER A 74 -3.91 1.13 8.96
CA SER A 74 -2.97 2.10 9.48
C SER A 74 -2.40 1.67 10.84
N LEU A 75 -3.23 1.09 11.74
CA LEU A 75 -2.78 0.50 12.99
C LEU A 75 -1.80 -0.66 12.75
N MET A 76 -2.17 -1.61 11.89
CA MET A 76 -1.32 -2.76 11.55
C MET A 76 0.00 -2.32 10.94
N THR A 77 -0.01 -1.30 10.09
CA THR A 77 1.21 -0.73 9.51
C THR A 77 2.08 -0.10 10.60
N PHE A 78 1.50 0.68 11.51
CA PHE A 78 2.22 1.29 12.62
C PHE A 78 2.86 0.25 13.54
N VAL A 79 2.09 -0.75 14.00
CA VAL A 79 2.58 -1.83 14.85
C VAL A 79 3.63 -2.67 14.12
N GLY A 80 3.39 -3.01 12.87
CA GLY A 80 4.34 -3.77 12.04
C GLY A 80 5.68 -3.05 11.88
N LEU A 81 5.68 -1.72 11.71
CA LEU A 81 6.90 -0.93 11.63
C LEU A 81 7.67 -0.88 12.96
N ILE A 82 6.98 -0.86 14.11
CA ILE A 82 7.63 -0.97 15.43
C ILE A 82 8.37 -2.29 15.53
N PHE A 83 7.75 -3.41 15.13
CA PHE A 83 8.40 -4.72 15.09
C PHE A 83 9.57 -4.76 14.10
N ALA A 84 9.42 -4.09 12.95
CA ALA A 84 10.43 -4.08 11.90
C ALA A 84 11.61 -3.13 12.18
N ILE A 85 11.60 -2.35 13.27
CA ILE A 85 12.65 -1.34 13.55
C ILE A 85 14.03 -1.98 13.68
N ASN A 86 14.10 -3.20 14.22
CA ASN A 86 15.34 -3.96 14.42
C ASN A 86 15.68 -4.90 13.25
N GLN A 87 14.85 -4.95 12.20
CA GLN A 87 15.11 -5.79 11.03
C GLN A 87 16.40 -5.34 10.31
N LYS A 88 17.27 -6.31 10.01
CA LYS A 88 18.54 -6.04 9.31
C LYS A 88 18.33 -5.70 7.84
N ASN A 89 17.32 -6.30 7.20
CA ASN A 89 17.05 -6.11 5.79
C ASN A 89 16.16 -4.87 5.55
N LYS A 90 16.78 -3.77 5.16
CA LYS A 90 16.10 -2.48 4.91
C LYS A 90 15.09 -2.53 3.77
N LYS A 91 15.36 -3.35 2.74
CA LYS A 91 14.47 -3.49 1.58
C LYS A 91 13.14 -4.12 1.94
N GLU A 92 13.16 -5.02 2.91
CA GLU A 92 11.96 -5.68 3.43
C GLU A 92 10.95 -4.68 4.01
N THR A 93 11.42 -3.79 4.90
CA THR A 93 10.57 -2.72 5.45
C THR A 93 10.03 -1.78 4.38
N SER A 94 10.84 -1.46 3.37
CA SER A 94 10.42 -0.58 2.27
C SER A 94 9.36 -1.21 1.39
N TRP A 95 9.50 -2.49 1.03
CA TRP A 95 8.48 -3.21 0.27
C TRP A 95 7.21 -3.45 1.08
N ALA A 96 7.35 -3.69 2.40
CA ALA A 96 6.20 -3.79 3.31
C ALA A 96 5.41 -2.48 3.37
N LEU A 97 6.09 -1.32 3.36
CA LEU A 97 5.43 -0.01 3.29
C LEU A 97 4.68 0.21 1.98
N ILE A 98 5.27 -0.17 0.84
CA ILE A 98 4.60 -0.09 -0.47
C ILE A 98 3.36 -0.98 -0.47
N TYR A 99 3.48 -2.21 0.01
CA TYR A 99 2.37 -3.15 0.13
C TYR A 99 1.23 -2.60 1.01
N ALA A 100 1.56 -2.12 2.22
CA ALA A 100 0.58 -1.58 3.16
C ALA A 100 -0.11 -0.31 2.59
N GLY A 101 0.68 0.58 1.97
CA GLY A 101 0.15 1.78 1.33
C GLY A 101 -0.78 1.47 0.16
N ALA A 102 -0.43 0.47 -0.66
CA ALA A 102 -1.29 0.01 -1.75
C ALA A 102 -2.58 -0.63 -1.22
N GLY A 103 -2.52 -1.41 -0.13
CA GLY A 103 -3.70 -1.96 0.53
C GLY A 103 -4.65 -0.88 1.05
N ILE A 104 -4.12 0.17 1.69
CA ILE A 104 -4.92 1.34 2.09
C ILE A 104 -5.50 2.04 0.86
N GLY A 105 -4.73 2.16 -0.22
CA GLY A 105 -5.20 2.75 -1.47
C GLY A 105 -6.38 1.98 -2.07
N ALA A 106 -6.31 0.65 -2.10
CA ALA A 106 -7.38 -0.20 -2.59
C ALA A 106 -8.67 -0.06 -1.78
N VAL A 107 -8.57 0.03 -0.45
CA VAL A 107 -9.73 0.22 0.44
C VAL A 107 -10.40 1.57 0.26
N LEU A 108 -9.64 2.61 -0.07
CA LEU A 108 -10.15 3.97 -0.27
C LEU A 108 -10.56 4.27 -1.71
N ALA A 109 -10.28 3.37 -2.65
CA ALA A 109 -10.65 3.55 -4.05
C ALA A 109 -12.18 3.59 -4.21
N TYR A 110 -12.67 4.59 -4.96
CA TYR A 110 -14.10 4.73 -5.25
C TYR A 110 -14.50 4.01 -6.53
N ASP A 111 -13.61 3.97 -7.50
CA ASP A 111 -13.86 3.34 -8.79
C ASP A 111 -13.02 2.07 -8.99
N LEU A 112 -13.52 1.19 -9.87
CA LEU A 112 -12.89 -0.10 -10.12
C LEU A 112 -11.49 0.01 -10.75
N LEU A 113 -11.25 1.05 -11.56
CA LEU A 113 -9.95 1.24 -12.20
C LEU A 113 -8.90 1.67 -11.18
N THR A 114 -9.24 2.61 -10.28
CA THR A 114 -8.39 3.00 -9.16
C THR A 114 -8.12 1.82 -8.23
N PHE A 115 -9.15 1.04 -7.91
CA PHE A 115 -9.02 -0.20 -7.12
C PHE A 115 -8.04 -1.18 -7.79
N PHE A 116 -8.19 -1.43 -9.09
CA PHE A 116 -7.30 -2.29 -9.85
C PHE A 116 -5.85 -1.84 -9.78
N VAL A 117 -5.57 -0.55 -10.00
CA VAL A 117 -4.20 0.00 -9.94
C VAL A 117 -3.55 -0.24 -8.58
N PHE A 118 -4.29 -0.02 -7.49
CA PHE A 118 -3.77 -0.29 -6.14
C PHE A 118 -3.59 -1.79 -5.85
N CYS A 119 -4.47 -2.65 -6.38
CA CYS A 119 -4.31 -4.11 -6.29
C CYS A 119 -3.05 -4.58 -7.00
N GLU A 120 -2.76 -4.07 -8.21
CA GLU A 120 -1.53 -4.40 -8.93
C GLU A 120 -0.28 -3.91 -8.18
N LEU A 121 -0.32 -2.71 -7.62
CA LEU A 121 0.78 -2.18 -6.80
C LEU A 121 0.99 -3.01 -5.52
N MET A 122 -0.09 -3.50 -4.91
CA MET A 122 -0.04 -4.41 -3.76
C MET A 122 0.59 -5.75 -4.15
N ALA A 123 0.23 -6.30 -5.32
CA ALA A 123 0.83 -7.52 -5.87
C ALA A 123 2.35 -7.37 -6.11
N ILE A 124 2.77 -6.24 -6.66
CA ILE A 124 4.18 -5.91 -6.84
C ILE A 124 4.89 -5.86 -5.48
N GLY A 125 4.35 -5.09 -4.53
CA GLY A 125 4.93 -4.94 -3.20
C GLY A 125 5.11 -6.27 -2.47
N SER A 126 4.09 -7.13 -2.46
CA SER A 126 4.13 -8.45 -1.83
C SER A 126 5.07 -9.42 -2.53
N THR A 127 5.12 -9.42 -3.87
CA THR A 127 6.07 -10.24 -4.63
C THR A 127 7.51 -9.91 -4.28
N PHE A 128 7.87 -8.63 -4.30
CA PHE A 128 9.22 -8.21 -3.93
C PHE A 128 9.53 -8.45 -2.45
N LEU A 129 8.54 -8.35 -1.57
CA LEU A 129 8.69 -8.68 -0.15
C LEU A 129 9.06 -10.16 0.02
N LEU A 130 8.40 -11.09 -0.69
CA LEU A 130 8.75 -12.51 -0.71
C LEU A 130 10.16 -12.75 -1.22
N LEU A 131 10.59 -12.03 -2.26
CA LEU A 131 11.91 -12.15 -2.85
C LEU A 131 13.05 -11.62 -1.96
N THR A 132 12.75 -10.81 -0.94
CA THR A 132 13.78 -10.27 -0.04
C THR A 132 14.43 -11.34 0.84
N SER A 133 13.80 -12.49 1.07
CA SER A 133 14.35 -13.58 1.88
C SER A 133 15.51 -14.32 1.20
N LYS A 134 15.70 -14.15 -0.13
CA LYS A 134 16.82 -14.69 -0.94
C LYS A 134 17.01 -16.20 -0.92
N THR A 135 16.08 -16.99 -0.37
CA THR A 135 16.14 -18.45 -0.44
C THR A 135 15.60 -18.94 -1.79
N GLU A 136 16.09 -20.08 -2.26
CA GLU A 136 15.58 -20.68 -3.51
C GLU A 136 14.09 -21.02 -3.42
N SER A 137 13.64 -21.48 -2.26
CA SER A 137 12.22 -21.73 -1.98
C SER A 137 11.39 -20.45 -2.12
N SER A 138 11.86 -19.34 -1.53
CA SER A 138 11.19 -18.04 -1.58
C SER A 138 11.15 -17.47 -3.02
N LYS A 139 12.22 -17.64 -3.80
CA LYS A 139 12.22 -17.22 -5.22
C LYS A 139 11.15 -17.96 -6.01
N LYS A 140 11.08 -19.30 -5.86
CA LYS A 140 10.07 -20.12 -6.53
C LYS A 140 8.65 -19.74 -6.10
N ALA A 141 8.44 -19.54 -4.81
CA ALA A 141 7.16 -19.12 -4.26
C ALA A 141 6.76 -17.72 -4.77
N GLY A 142 7.67 -16.76 -4.74
CA GLY A 142 7.45 -15.41 -5.24
C GLY A 142 7.12 -15.37 -6.74
N MET A 143 7.78 -16.19 -7.54
CA MET A 143 7.47 -16.28 -8.97
C MET A 143 6.07 -16.85 -9.22
N ARG A 144 5.69 -17.93 -8.53
CA ARG A 144 4.33 -18.50 -8.64
C ARG A 144 3.28 -17.51 -8.19
N TYR A 145 3.53 -16.81 -7.09
CA TYR A 145 2.66 -15.77 -6.56
C TYR A 145 2.46 -14.65 -7.58
N ALA A 146 3.53 -14.15 -8.20
CA ALA A 146 3.47 -13.12 -9.23
C ALA A 146 2.61 -13.56 -10.42
N ILE A 147 2.84 -14.79 -10.96
CA ILE A 147 2.07 -15.30 -12.09
C ILE A 147 0.57 -15.35 -11.77
N VAL A 148 0.18 -15.87 -10.60
CA VAL A 148 -1.23 -15.97 -10.20
C VAL A 148 -1.84 -14.58 -10.04
N HIS A 149 -1.12 -13.63 -9.44
CA HIS A 149 -1.61 -12.25 -9.29
C HIS A 149 -1.79 -11.53 -10.62
N PHE A 150 -0.84 -11.64 -11.55
CA PHE A 150 -0.98 -11.04 -12.87
C PHE A 150 -2.14 -11.64 -13.67
N LEU A 151 -2.36 -12.97 -13.56
CA LEU A 151 -3.55 -13.59 -14.15
C LEU A 151 -4.85 -13.06 -13.53
N ALA A 152 -4.91 -12.95 -12.21
CA ALA A 152 -6.07 -12.39 -11.53
C ALA A 152 -6.30 -10.92 -11.91
N GLY A 153 -5.24 -10.12 -11.98
CA GLY A 153 -5.29 -8.73 -12.40
C GLY A 153 -5.81 -8.56 -13.84
N THR A 154 -5.35 -9.40 -14.77
CA THR A 154 -5.88 -9.38 -16.16
C THR A 154 -7.39 -9.71 -16.19
N LEU A 155 -7.85 -10.66 -15.39
CA LEU A 155 -9.29 -10.97 -15.28
C LEU A 155 -10.09 -9.80 -14.71
N ILE A 156 -9.58 -9.11 -13.69
CA ILE A 156 -10.22 -7.90 -13.16
C ILE A 156 -10.30 -6.82 -14.24
N LEU A 157 -9.23 -6.59 -14.97
CA LEU A 157 -9.18 -5.59 -16.04
C LEU A 157 -10.19 -5.91 -17.16
N PHE A 158 -10.31 -7.18 -17.55
CA PHE A 158 -11.36 -7.61 -18.51
C PHE A 158 -12.76 -7.42 -17.96
N GLY A 159 -12.97 -7.52 -16.66
CA GLY A 159 -14.27 -7.26 -16.03
C GLY A 159 -14.62 -5.77 -15.92
N ILE A 160 -13.63 -4.88 -16.04
CA ILE A 160 -13.80 -3.42 -16.01
C ILE A 160 -14.06 -2.88 -17.44
N ALA A 161 -13.47 -3.50 -18.47
CA ALA A 161 -13.57 -3.09 -19.87
C ALA A 161 -14.92 -3.46 -20.49
#